data_8054f883a6f24c8d8ce4c7490df4e957
#
_entry.id   8054f883a6f24c8d8ce4c7490df4e957
#
_cell.length_a   1.000
_cell.length_b   1.000
_cell.length_c   1.000
_cell.angle_alpha   90.00
_cell.angle_beta   90.00
_cell.angle_gamma   90.00
#
_symmetry.space_group_name_H-M   'P 1'
#
loop_
_entity.id
_entity.type
_entity.pdbx_description
1 polymer ?
#
loop_
_entity_poly.entity_id
_entity_poly.type
_entity_poly.pdbx_seq_one_letter_code
_entity_poly.pdbx_strand_id
1 'polypeptide(L)'
;MITVLSYLEKLNNIPVLQEEFHSQAAFHSEEDWRYFLYTKLEELRKALKAEPVLDILCWNVSGKQALAELEQTRKKYMEAFLLLIADSSISPMEYLRPSILPTALLLSPFNRLQCSQVLAELISSYCSQFKNKEDEDNFLIETREGRQRVPLSQISFVEARDKKIYICTRSESFGFYETIDHMSELLPGHFLRCHRSFIVNMEKVKKLNLSEGMIELDNGETVPLSRSYRKAVRAYGST
;
A
#
# COMPACT_ATOMS: atom_id res chain seq x y z
N MET A 1 2.24 -3.19 11.81
CA MET A 1 3.17 -4.32 12.09
C MET A 1 3.70 -4.86 10.78
N ILE A 2 5.01 -4.87 10.59
CA ILE A 2 5.72 -5.23 9.34
C ILE A 2 6.36 -6.62 9.51
N THR A 3 6.15 -7.51 8.55
CA THR A 3 6.62 -8.91 8.62
C THR A 3 7.74 -9.16 7.61
N VAL A 4 8.90 -9.55 8.12
CA VAL A 4 10.11 -9.86 7.35
C VAL A 4 10.38 -11.35 7.41
N LEU A 5 10.51 -11.99 6.25
CA LEU A 5 10.94 -13.38 6.14
C LEU A 5 12.29 -13.46 5.46
N SER A 6 13.25 -14.09 6.10
CA SER A 6 14.61 -14.26 5.61
C SER A 6 14.92 -15.73 5.38
N TYR A 7 15.39 -16.07 4.18
CA TYR A 7 16.00 -17.37 3.87
C TYR A 7 17.49 -17.16 3.54
N LEU A 8 18.36 -17.59 4.45
CA LEU A 8 19.78 -17.27 4.45
C LEU A 8 20.66 -18.52 4.55
N GLU A 9 20.44 -19.47 3.63
CA GLU A 9 21.28 -20.67 3.55
C GLU A 9 22.71 -20.31 3.16
N LYS A 10 23.70 -20.86 3.90
CA LYS A 10 25.14 -20.72 3.63
C LYS A 10 25.66 -19.27 3.61
N LEU A 11 24.97 -18.33 4.21
CA LEU A 11 25.44 -16.96 4.34
C LEU A 11 26.30 -16.82 5.61
N ASN A 12 27.55 -16.36 5.44
CA ASN A 12 28.49 -16.21 6.55
C ASN A 12 28.19 -15.01 7.45
N ASN A 13 27.57 -13.96 6.90
CA ASN A 13 27.37 -12.68 7.58
C ASN A 13 25.95 -12.47 8.09
N ILE A 14 25.24 -13.55 8.49
CA ILE A 14 23.87 -13.44 9.03
C ILE A 14 23.75 -12.47 10.20
N PRO A 15 24.65 -12.49 11.24
CA PRO A 15 24.55 -11.54 12.34
C PRO A 15 24.63 -10.08 11.89
N VAL A 16 25.54 -9.76 10.97
CA VAL A 16 25.70 -8.41 10.43
C VAL A 16 24.42 -7.96 9.71
N LEU A 17 23.85 -8.83 8.88
CA LEU A 17 22.60 -8.52 8.17
C LEU A 17 21.44 -8.27 9.14
N GLN A 18 21.32 -9.08 10.21
CA GLN A 18 20.27 -8.93 11.20
C GLN A 18 20.43 -7.64 12.02
N GLU A 19 21.64 -7.36 12.51
CA GLU A 19 21.94 -6.14 13.27
C GLU A 19 21.64 -4.88 12.44
N GLU A 20 22.10 -4.83 11.19
CA GLU A 20 21.85 -3.70 10.30
C GLU A 20 20.36 -3.58 9.95
N PHE A 21 19.66 -4.71 9.73
CA PHE A 21 18.23 -4.69 9.45
C PHE A 21 17.46 -4.09 10.62
N HIS A 22 17.72 -4.52 11.86
CA HIS A 22 17.09 -3.98 13.05
C HIS A 22 17.41 -2.49 13.25
N SER A 23 18.66 -2.10 13.00
CA SER A 23 19.11 -0.71 13.12
C SER A 23 18.37 0.20 12.11
N GLN A 24 18.30 -0.21 10.85
CA GLN A 24 17.64 0.57 9.80
C GLN A 24 16.11 0.59 9.99
N ALA A 25 15.51 -0.52 10.42
CA ALA A 25 14.10 -0.57 10.74
C ALA A 25 13.71 0.40 11.84
N ALA A 26 14.46 0.43 12.95
CA ALA A 26 14.24 1.35 14.06
C ALA A 26 14.48 2.83 13.67
N PHE A 27 15.36 3.10 12.71
CA PHE A 27 15.63 4.46 12.23
C PHE A 27 14.51 5.01 11.33
N HIS A 28 13.92 4.15 10.47
CA HIS A 28 12.96 4.58 9.44
C HIS A 28 11.50 4.44 9.84
N SER A 29 11.18 3.67 10.91
CA SER A 29 9.79 3.37 11.27
C SER A 29 9.62 3.15 12.77
N GLU A 30 8.50 3.65 13.32
CA GLU A 30 8.05 3.39 14.69
C GLU A 30 7.16 2.14 14.77
N GLU A 31 6.90 1.47 13.63
CA GLU A 31 6.09 0.27 13.54
C GLU A 31 6.72 -0.95 14.22
N ASP A 32 5.89 -1.88 14.68
CA ASP A 32 6.36 -3.18 15.16
C ASP A 32 6.82 -4.06 14.00
N TRP A 33 8.04 -4.57 14.09
CA TRP A 33 8.65 -5.44 13.11
C TRP A 33 8.73 -6.87 13.62
N ARG A 34 8.28 -7.82 12.80
CA ARG A 34 8.36 -9.26 13.09
C ARG A 34 9.32 -9.93 12.11
N TYR A 35 10.32 -10.63 12.64
CA TYR A 35 11.37 -11.28 11.86
C TYR A 35 11.28 -12.79 11.94
N PHE A 36 11.32 -13.43 10.77
CA PHE A 36 11.43 -14.89 10.63
C PHE A 36 12.69 -15.22 9.85
N LEU A 37 13.53 -16.07 10.41
CA LEU A 37 14.78 -16.52 9.79
C LEU A 37 14.77 -18.02 9.58
N TYR A 38 15.04 -18.43 8.35
CA TYR A 38 15.17 -19.82 7.96
C TYR A 38 16.51 -20.03 7.26
N THR A 39 17.20 -21.11 7.62
CA THR A 39 18.47 -21.54 6.99
C THR A 39 18.30 -22.86 6.24
N LYS A 40 17.16 -23.53 6.40
CA LYS A 40 16.83 -24.79 5.74
C LYS A 40 15.53 -24.66 4.93
N LEU A 41 15.55 -25.15 3.70
CA LEU A 41 14.40 -25.10 2.79
C LEU A 41 13.16 -25.84 3.35
N GLU A 42 13.35 -26.93 4.07
CA GLU A 42 12.22 -27.69 4.64
C GLU A 42 11.43 -26.89 5.68
N GLU A 43 12.14 -26.16 6.54
CA GLU A 43 11.54 -25.29 7.56
C GLU A 43 10.82 -24.10 6.91
N LEU A 44 11.46 -23.48 5.92
CA LEU A 44 10.88 -22.41 5.12
C LEU A 44 9.58 -22.85 4.43
N ARG A 45 9.58 -24.02 3.76
CA ARG A 45 8.40 -24.56 3.09
C ARG A 45 7.24 -24.83 4.04
N LYS A 46 7.53 -25.31 5.26
CA LYS A 46 6.50 -25.48 6.30
C LYS A 46 5.88 -24.14 6.70
N ALA A 47 6.71 -23.10 6.87
CA ALA A 47 6.23 -21.77 7.22
C ALA A 47 5.39 -21.14 6.09
N LEU A 48 5.82 -21.26 4.84
CA LEU A 48 5.10 -20.73 3.67
C LEU A 48 3.77 -21.43 3.40
N LYS A 49 3.59 -22.70 3.85
CA LYS A 49 2.29 -23.39 3.76
C LYS A 49 1.19 -22.74 4.60
N ALA A 50 1.54 -22.05 5.67
CA ALA A 50 0.59 -21.29 6.50
C ALA A 50 0.15 -19.97 5.87
N GLU A 51 0.67 -19.65 4.68
CA GLU A 51 0.34 -18.45 3.91
C GLU A 51 0.45 -17.13 4.70
N PRO A 52 1.57 -16.89 5.41
CA PRO A 52 1.72 -15.67 6.20
C PRO A 52 1.64 -14.42 5.31
N VAL A 53 1.15 -13.30 5.87
CA VAL A 53 1.31 -11.99 5.23
C VAL A 53 2.77 -11.59 5.34
N LEU A 54 3.40 -11.27 4.20
CA LEU A 54 4.81 -10.92 4.12
C LEU A 54 4.97 -9.57 3.43
N ASP A 55 5.69 -8.68 4.09
CA ASP A 55 5.98 -7.33 3.60
C ASP A 55 7.36 -7.28 2.92
N ILE A 56 8.34 -7.95 3.52
CA ILE A 56 9.72 -7.98 3.01
C ILE A 56 10.24 -9.42 3.01
N LEU A 57 10.85 -9.79 1.90
CA LEU A 57 11.59 -11.03 1.73
C LEU A 57 13.09 -10.73 1.64
N CYS A 58 13.90 -11.40 2.44
CA CYS A 58 15.36 -11.43 2.28
C CYS A 58 15.76 -12.81 1.82
N TRP A 59 16.37 -12.93 0.65
CA TRP A 59 16.64 -14.23 0.06
C TRP A 59 18.07 -14.37 -0.42
N ASN A 60 18.80 -15.35 0.12
CA ASN A 60 20.12 -15.70 -0.35
C ASN A 60 20.02 -16.76 -1.48
N VAL A 61 20.53 -16.43 -2.65
CA VAL A 61 20.67 -17.36 -3.76
C VAL A 61 21.98 -18.11 -3.60
N SER A 62 21.91 -19.29 -2.95
CA SER A 62 23.05 -20.19 -2.73
C SER A 62 23.24 -21.23 -3.83
N GLY A 63 22.35 -21.24 -4.85
CA GLY A 63 22.38 -22.17 -5.98
C GLY A 63 21.01 -22.33 -6.66
N LYS A 64 20.93 -23.24 -7.64
CA LYS A 64 19.73 -23.45 -8.47
C LYS A 64 18.47 -23.81 -7.68
N GLN A 65 18.63 -24.58 -6.60
CA GLN A 65 17.48 -24.98 -5.78
C GLN A 65 16.89 -23.79 -5.00
N ALA A 66 17.74 -22.94 -4.41
CA ALA A 66 17.30 -21.72 -3.73
C ALA A 66 16.63 -20.73 -4.69
N LEU A 67 17.13 -20.65 -5.91
CA LEU A 67 16.55 -19.83 -6.97
C LEU A 67 15.17 -20.33 -7.41
N ALA A 68 15.03 -21.62 -7.65
CA ALA A 68 13.75 -22.23 -8.02
C ALA A 68 12.67 -22.06 -6.94
N GLU A 69 13.06 -22.17 -5.66
CA GLU A 69 12.17 -21.95 -4.52
C GLU A 69 11.77 -20.47 -4.42
N LEU A 70 12.70 -19.54 -4.70
CA LEU A 70 12.41 -18.12 -4.76
C LEU A 70 11.38 -17.81 -5.86
N GLU A 71 11.56 -18.35 -7.07
CA GLU A 71 10.60 -18.17 -8.17
C GLU A 71 9.19 -18.69 -7.81
N GLN A 72 9.09 -19.81 -7.11
CA GLN A 72 7.79 -20.31 -6.63
C GLN A 72 7.18 -19.40 -5.55
N THR A 73 8.01 -18.94 -4.61
CA THR A 73 7.59 -18.02 -3.55
C THR A 73 7.10 -16.70 -4.13
N ARG A 74 7.80 -16.15 -5.12
CA ARG A 74 7.43 -14.90 -5.79
C ARG A 74 6.09 -14.95 -6.50
N LYS A 75 5.66 -16.10 -7.03
CA LYS A 75 4.32 -16.23 -7.64
C LYS A 75 3.21 -15.81 -6.69
N LYS A 76 3.41 -16.00 -5.39
CA LYS A 76 2.43 -15.68 -4.36
C LYS A 76 2.70 -14.33 -3.70
N TYR A 77 3.96 -14.00 -3.49
CA TYR A 77 4.40 -12.81 -2.76
C TYR A 77 5.09 -11.79 -3.67
N MET A 78 4.53 -11.53 -4.86
CA MET A 78 5.13 -10.60 -5.82
C MET A 78 5.15 -9.17 -5.30
N GLU A 79 4.15 -8.78 -4.50
CA GLU A 79 4.02 -7.44 -3.90
C GLU A 79 5.01 -7.20 -2.74
N ALA A 80 5.52 -8.28 -2.11
CA ALA A 80 6.51 -8.12 -1.05
C ALA A 80 7.83 -7.57 -1.60
N PHE A 81 8.44 -6.62 -0.89
CA PHE A 81 9.77 -6.10 -1.23
C PHE A 81 10.80 -7.22 -1.13
N LEU A 82 11.67 -7.35 -2.11
CA LEU A 82 12.67 -8.42 -2.14
C LEU A 82 14.09 -7.86 -2.06
N LEU A 83 14.75 -8.13 -0.93
CA LEU A 83 16.21 -8.07 -0.83
C LEU A 83 16.78 -9.39 -1.35
N LEU A 84 17.39 -9.35 -2.50
CA LEU A 84 18.11 -10.49 -3.04
C LEU A 84 19.58 -10.42 -2.61
N ILE A 85 20.10 -11.53 -2.05
CA ILE A 85 21.51 -11.68 -1.73
C ILE A 85 22.07 -12.73 -2.68
N ALA A 86 23.06 -12.37 -3.48
CA ALA A 86 23.64 -13.29 -4.47
C ALA A 86 25.16 -13.30 -4.36
N ASP A 87 25.77 -14.46 -4.56
CA ASP A 87 27.20 -14.56 -4.71
C ASP A 87 27.63 -13.91 -6.02
N SER A 88 28.74 -13.17 -6.00
CA SER A 88 29.25 -12.46 -7.17
C SER A 88 29.65 -13.39 -8.34
N SER A 89 29.78 -14.68 -8.10
CA SER A 89 30.05 -15.71 -9.12
C SER A 89 28.78 -16.14 -9.88
N ILE A 90 27.58 -15.84 -9.36
CA ILE A 90 26.31 -16.18 -10.01
C ILE A 90 25.96 -15.10 -11.04
N SER A 91 25.65 -15.53 -12.26
CA SER A 91 25.27 -14.59 -13.32
C SER A 91 24.02 -13.78 -12.95
N PRO A 92 24.04 -12.45 -13.06
CA PRO A 92 22.85 -11.62 -12.88
C PRO A 92 21.65 -12.04 -13.73
N MET A 93 21.89 -12.61 -14.92
CA MET A 93 20.83 -13.12 -15.79
C MET A 93 20.02 -14.29 -15.18
N GLU A 94 20.55 -14.95 -14.16
CA GLU A 94 19.83 -16.03 -13.48
C GLU A 94 18.78 -15.52 -12.49
N TYR A 95 19.00 -14.37 -11.86
CA TYR A 95 18.14 -13.84 -10.80
C TYR A 95 17.49 -12.47 -11.11
N LEU A 96 18.00 -11.69 -12.08
CA LEU A 96 17.35 -10.47 -12.55
C LEU A 96 16.32 -10.80 -13.65
N ARG A 97 15.25 -11.47 -13.24
CA ARG A 97 14.15 -11.88 -14.14
C ARG A 97 12.84 -11.22 -13.70
N PRO A 98 11.89 -10.99 -14.64
CA PRO A 98 10.55 -10.48 -14.29
C PRO A 98 9.79 -11.38 -13.30
N SER A 99 10.08 -12.70 -13.28
CA SER A 99 9.49 -13.65 -12.33
C SER A 99 10.02 -13.52 -10.90
N ILE A 100 11.15 -12.83 -10.71
CA ILE A 100 11.78 -12.61 -9.39
C ILE A 100 11.62 -11.15 -8.97
N LEU A 101 11.96 -10.22 -9.86
CA LEU A 101 11.84 -8.77 -9.69
C LEU A 101 12.35 -8.29 -8.32
N PRO A 102 13.68 -8.37 -8.05
CA PRO A 102 14.22 -7.91 -6.78
C PRO A 102 14.09 -6.40 -6.65
N THR A 103 13.72 -5.94 -5.44
CA THR A 103 13.66 -4.50 -5.10
C THR A 103 15.06 -3.97 -4.79
N ALA A 104 15.89 -4.78 -4.14
CA ALA A 104 17.28 -4.45 -3.82
C ALA A 104 18.18 -5.67 -3.99
N LEU A 105 19.45 -5.43 -4.28
CA LEU A 105 20.47 -6.46 -4.49
C LEU A 105 21.68 -6.21 -3.59
N LEU A 106 22.08 -7.23 -2.83
CA LEU A 106 23.30 -7.23 -2.03
C LEU A 106 24.22 -8.34 -2.52
N LEU A 107 25.39 -7.99 -3.05
CA LEU A 107 26.35 -8.98 -3.54
C LEU A 107 27.22 -9.49 -2.40
N SER A 108 27.32 -10.81 -2.26
CA SER A 108 28.20 -11.49 -1.30
C SER A 108 29.54 -11.83 -1.99
N PRO A 109 30.70 -11.66 -1.28
CA PRO A 109 30.81 -11.16 0.09
C PRO A 109 30.60 -9.65 0.19
N PHE A 110 29.96 -9.21 1.26
CA PHE A 110 29.72 -7.80 1.54
C PHE A 110 30.29 -7.37 2.90
N ASN A 111 30.59 -6.11 3.05
CA ASN A 111 30.96 -5.51 4.32
C ASN A 111 29.74 -4.84 5.01
N ARG A 112 29.92 -4.40 6.26
CA ARG A 112 28.87 -3.77 7.06
C ARG A 112 28.30 -2.51 6.39
N LEU A 113 29.15 -1.67 5.80
CA LEU A 113 28.73 -0.43 5.15
C LEU A 113 27.84 -0.69 3.94
N GLN A 114 28.22 -1.63 3.07
CA GLN A 114 27.42 -2.02 1.92
C GLN A 114 26.06 -2.58 2.36
N CYS A 115 26.05 -3.43 3.39
CA CYS A 115 24.82 -3.98 3.96
C CYS A 115 23.90 -2.87 4.48
N SER A 116 24.45 -1.94 5.27
CA SER A 116 23.72 -0.80 5.84
C SER A 116 23.11 0.10 4.76
N GLN A 117 23.86 0.42 3.71
CA GLN A 117 23.38 1.25 2.60
C GLN A 117 22.21 0.62 1.86
N VAL A 118 22.34 -0.65 1.46
CA VAL A 118 21.28 -1.36 0.72
C VAL A 118 20.03 -1.53 1.57
N LEU A 119 20.19 -1.82 2.87
CA LEU A 119 19.05 -1.95 3.78
C LEU A 119 18.37 -0.60 4.05
N ALA A 120 19.14 0.48 4.19
CA ALA A 120 18.59 1.82 4.34
C ALA A 120 17.71 2.21 3.14
N GLU A 121 18.18 1.96 1.92
CA GLU A 121 17.43 2.22 0.68
C GLU A 121 16.17 1.36 0.60
N LEU A 122 16.27 0.05 0.87
CA LEU A 122 15.14 -0.87 0.84
C LEU A 122 14.06 -0.47 1.83
N ILE A 123 14.44 -0.27 3.10
CA ILE A 123 13.51 0.03 4.19
C ILE A 123 12.90 1.42 4.02
N SER A 124 13.70 2.42 3.65
CA SER A 124 13.20 3.77 3.34
C SER A 124 12.19 3.76 2.20
N SER A 125 12.46 3.00 1.13
CA SER A 125 11.53 2.85 0.00
C SER A 125 10.24 2.17 0.42
N TYR A 126 10.32 1.09 1.21
CA TYR A 126 9.16 0.40 1.76
C TYR A 126 8.31 1.34 2.62
N CYS A 127 8.92 2.01 3.59
CA CYS A 127 8.22 2.94 4.49
C CYS A 127 7.60 4.12 3.74
N SER A 128 8.27 4.64 2.71
CA SER A 128 7.74 5.72 1.87
C SER A 128 6.52 5.27 1.06
N GLN A 129 6.56 4.06 0.49
CA GLN A 129 5.42 3.51 -0.23
C GLN A 129 4.24 3.23 0.70
N PHE A 130 4.50 2.77 1.91
CA PHE A 130 3.46 2.53 2.91
C PHE A 130 2.82 3.85 3.38
N LYS A 131 3.64 4.89 3.67
CA LYS A 131 3.14 6.24 3.99
C LYS A 131 2.34 6.86 2.84
N ASN A 132 2.82 6.74 1.61
CA ASN A 132 2.08 7.23 0.43
C ASN A 132 0.73 6.51 0.29
N LYS A 133 0.70 5.20 0.50
CA LYS A 133 -0.55 4.43 0.45
C LYS A 133 -1.52 4.82 1.57
N GLU A 134 -1.01 5.07 2.80
CA GLU A 134 -1.84 5.61 3.88
C GLU A 134 -2.34 7.03 3.60
N ASP A 135 -1.52 7.89 2.98
CA ASP A 135 -1.91 9.24 2.60
C ASP A 135 -2.85 9.23 1.37
N GLU A 136 -2.67 8.31 0.42
CA GLU A 136 -3.59 8.09 -0.71
C GLU A 136 -4.95 7.52 -0.26
N ASP A 137 -4.98 6.71 0.81
CA ASP A 137 -6.20 6.14 1.37
C ASP A 137 -6.93 7.07 2.35
N ASN A 138 -6.33 8.21 2.72
CA ASN A 138 -6.91 9.16 3.66
C ASN A 138 -7.04 10.56 3.07
N PHE A 139 -8.17 11.22 3.33
CA PHE A 139 -8.33 12.65 3.09
C PHE A 139 -7.89 13.44 4.32
N LEU A 140 -6.96 14.39 4.15
CA LEU A 140 -6.47 15.24 5.23
C LEU A 140 -7.30 16.52 5.30
N ILE A 141 -7.98 16.72 6.42
CA ILE A 141 -8.71 17.95 6.73
C ILE A 141 -7.83 18.83 7.62
N GLU A 142 -7.53 20.04 7.16
CA GLU A 142 -6.85 21.05 7.97
C GLU A 142 -7.87 22.07 8.50
N THR A 143 -7.96 22.21 9.82
CA THR A 143 -8.79 23.19 10.50
C THR A 143 -7.96 24.03 11.47
N ARG A 144 -8.55 25.09 12.04
CA ARG A 144 -7.89 25.86 13.09
C ARG A 144 -7.65 25.07 14.37
N GLU A 145 -8.34 23.97 14.56
CA GLU A 145 -8.27 23.07 15.72
C GLU A 145 -7.23 21.96 15.54
N GLY A 146 -6.70 21.78 14.30
CA GLY A 146 -5.67 20.79 14.00
C GLY A 146 -5.89 20.08 12.66
N ARG A 147 -5.15 18.98 12.48
CA ARG A 147 -5.24 18.11 11.31
C ARG A 147 -5.99 16.85 11.66
N GLN A 148 -6.93 16.46 10.81
CA GLN A 148 -7.70 15.22 10.96
C GLN A 148 -7.63 14.41 9.68
N ARG A 149 -7.36 13.10 9.80
CA ARG A 149 -7.36 12.15 8.69
C ARG A 149 -8.70 11.42 8.64
N VAL A 150 -9.33 11.40 7.49
CA VAL A 150 -10.58 10.69 7.22
C VAL A 150 -10.32 9.67 6.13
N PRO A 151 -10.43 8.35 6.40
CA PRO A 151 -10.26 7.32 5.39
C PRO A 151 -11.22 7.54 4.22
N LEU A 152 -10.70 7.56 2.99
CA LEU A 152 -11.50 7.74 1.77
C LEU A 152 -12.60 6.67 1.65
N SER A 153 -12.32 5.46 2.11
CA SER A 153 -13.28 4.35 2.18
C SER A 153 -14.45 4.60 3.14
N GLN A 154 -14.33 5.53 4.08
CA GLN A 154 -15.41 5.91 5.00
C GLN A 154 -16.24 7.07 4.49
N ILE A 155 -15.76 7.84 3.51
CA ILE A 155 -16.46 8.98 2.96
C ILE A 155 -17.60 8.48 2.06
N SER A 156 -18.83 8.88 2.40
CA SER A 156 -20.03 8.58 1.61
C SER A 156 -20.27 9.61 0.51
N PHE A 157 -20.17 10.88 0.87
CA PHE A 157 -20.31 12.01 -0.05
C PHE A 157 -19.70 13.29 0.53
N VAL A 158 -19.53 14.29 -0.32
CA VAL A 158 -19.12 15.64 0.05
C VAL A 158 -20.24 16.61 -0.31
N GLU A 159 -20.57 17.50 0.63
CA GLU A 159 -21.61 18.50 0.48
C GLU A 159 -21.05 19.93 0.64
N ALA A 160 -21.40 20.82 -0.29
CA ALA A 160 -21.18 22.25 -0.14
C ALA A 160 -22.44 22.90 0.41
N ARG A 161 -22.38 23.43 1.65
CA ARG A 161 -23.45 24.19 2.30
C ARG A 161 -22.87 25.29 3.19
N ASP A 162 -23.57 26.36 3.41
CA ASP A 162 -23.22 27.45 4.33
C ASP A 162 -21.78 27.99 4.13
N LYS A 163 -21.35 28.09 2.88
CA LYS A 163 -20.00 28.53 2.47
C LYS A 163 -18.86 27.63 3.00
N LYS A 164 -19.16 26.39 3.36
CA LYS A 164 -18.23 25.35 3.78
C LYS A 164 -18.42 24.09 2.97
N ILE A 165 -17.39 23.26 2.98
CA ILE A 165 -17.46 21.87 2.55
C ILE A 165 -17.64 20.99 3.77
N TYR A 166 -18.48 19.99 3.63
CA TYR A 166 -18.68 18.92 4.62
C TYR A 166 -18.33 17.59 3.99
N ILE A 167 -17.35 16.89 4.58
CA ILE A 167 -17.08 15.49 4.28
C ILE A 167 -18.00 14.66 5.18
N CYS A 168 -18.87 13.89 4.56
CA CYS A 168 -19.88 13.07 5.26
C CYS A 168 -19.48 11.60 5.22
N THR A 169 -19.36 11.00 6.40
CA THR A 169 -19.20 9.57 6.62
C THR A 169 -20.51 8.99 7.15
N ARG A 170 -20.56 7.69 7.43
CA ARG A 170 -21.74 7.05 8.00
C ARG A 170 -22.13 7.58 9.38
N SER A 171 -21.15 8.03 10.18
CA SER A 171 -21.32 8.41 11.59
C SER A 171 -21.11 9.89 11.87
N GLU A 172 -20.34 10.58 11.05
CA GLU A 172 -19.85 11.92 11.32
C GLU A 172 -19.80 12.80 10.06
N SER A 173 -19.72 14.12 10.27
CA SER A 173 -19.61 15.11 9.22
C SER A 173 -18.58 16.17 9.62
N PHE A 174 -17.57 16.37 8.79
CA PHE A 174 -16.42 17.25 9.03
C PHE A 174 -16.51 18.48 8.16
N GLY A 175 -16.71 19.65 8.79
CA GLY A 175 -16.90 20.93 8.09
C GLY A 175 -15.64 21.78 8.07
N PHE A 176 -15.19 22.25 6.86
CA PHE A 176 -14.05 23.14 6.70
C PHE A 176 -14.26 24.11 5.53
N TYR A 177 -13.39 25.13 5.42
CA TYR A 177 -13.47 26.12 4.35
C TYR A 177 -12.74 25.65 3.12
N GLU A 178 -13.49 25.30 2.09
CA GLU A 178 -12.98 24.92 0.77
C GLU A 178 -14.10 25.09 -0.28
N THR A 179 -13.75 24.95 -1.56
CA THR A 179 -14.71 24.94 -2.67
C THR A 179 -14.97 23.53 -3.17
N ILE A 180 -16.18 23.29 -3.67
CA ILE A 180 -16.52 21.97 -4.18
C ILE A 180 -15.82 21.64 -5.51
N ASP A 181 -15.40 22.68 -6.25
CA ASP A 181 -14.62 22.52 -7.48
C ASP A 181 -13.21 22.00 -7.14
N HIS A 182 -12.54 22.60 -6.16
CA HIS A 182 -11.25 22.13 -5.68
C HIS A 182 -11.34 20.73 -5.05
N MET A 183 -12.41 20.43 -4.30
CA MET A 183 -12.65 19.06 -3.81
C MET A 183 -12.76 18.03 -4.94
N SER A 184 -13.35 18.40 -6.08
CA SER A 184 -13.44 17.50 -7.24
C SER A 184 -12.08 17.21 -7.89
N GLU A 185 -11.07 18.07 -7.68
CA GLU A 185 -9.69 17.88 -8.16
C GLU A 185 -8.85 17.06 -7.20
N LEU A 186 -9.10 17.20 -5.88
CA LEU A 186 -8.36 16.52 -4.83
C LEU A 186 -8.79 15.06 -4.61
N LEU A 187 -10.07 14.76 -4.82
CA LEU A 187 -10.61 13.43 -4.55
C LEU A 187 -10.33 12.44 -5.69
N PRO A 188 -10.08 11.15 -5.38
CA PRO A 188 -9.87 10.11 -6.38
C PRO A 188 -11.02 9.96 -7.38
N GLY A 189 -10.75 9.34 -8.53
CA GLY A 189 -11.68 9.24 -9.66
C GLY A 189 -12.99 8.47 -9.40
N HIS A 190 -13.09 7.74 -8.30
CA HIS A 190 -14.34 7.12 -7.86
C HIS A 190 -15.28 8.08 -7.09
N PHE A 191 -14.83 9.30 -6.78
CA PHE A 191 -15.66 10.38 -6.30
C PHE A 191 -16.15 11.23 -7.48
N LEU A 192 -17.45 11.18 -7.75
CA LEU A 192 -18.03 11.89 -8.89
C LEU A 192 -18.92 13.05 -8.47
N ARG A 193 -18.75 14.18 -9.16
CA ARG A 193 -19.67 15.30 -9.04
C ARG A 193 -21.04 14.87 -9.54
N CYS A 194 -22.06 14.91 -8.69
CA CYS A 194 -23.43 14.52 -9.01
C CYS A 194 -24.42 15.69 -8.96
N HIS A 195 -24.03 16.78 -8.30
CA HIS A 195 -24.83 18.00 -8.20
C HIS A 195 -23.90 19.23 -8.07
N ARG A 196 -24.42 20.44 -8.29
CA ARG A 196 -23.65 21.68 -8.07
C ARG A 196 -23.04 21.77 -6.66
N SER A 197 -23.63 21.12 -5.68
CA SER A 197 -23.24 21.11 -4.27
C SER A 197 -22.89 19.74 -3.72
N PHE A 198 -22.81 18.67 -4.54
CA PHE A 198 -22.53 17.31 -4.06
C PHE A 198 -21.53 16.58 -4.95
N ILE A 199 -20.62 15.88 -4.28
CA ILE A 199 -19.73 14.84 -4.85
C ILE A 199 -20.05 13.55 -4.12
N VAL A 200 -20.28 12.45 -4.83
CA VAL A 200 -20.64 11.15 -4.26
C VAL A 200 -19.52 10.15 -4.45
N ASN A 201 -19.27 9.32 -3.45
CA ASN A 201 -18.42 8.14 -3.57
C ASN A 201 -19.20 7.04 -4.30
N MET A 202 -18.78 6.69 -5.50
CA MET A 202 -19.46 5.71 -6.34
C MET A 202 -19.38 4.29 -5.78
N GLU A 203 -18.40 3.98 -4.96
CA GLU A 203 -18.26 2.68 -4.28
C GLU A 203 -19.31 2.49 -3.17
N LYS A 204 -19.93 3.57 -2.69
CA LYS A 204 -21.01 3.56 -1.69
C LYS A 204 -22.39 3.65 -2.30
N VAL A 205 -22.51 3.72 -3.63
CA VAL A 205 -23.79 3.83 -4.30
C VAL A 205 -24.48 2.47 -4.35
N LYS A 206 -25.66 2.40 -3.74
CA LYS A 206 -26.54 1.22 -3.76
C LYS A 206 -27.48 1.24 -4.96
N LYS A 207 -28.05 2.42 -5.30
CA LYS A 207 -29.04 2.55 -6.37
C LYS A 207 -29.04 3.95 -7.00
N LEU A 208 -29.20 4.00 -8.32
CA LEU A 208 -29.37 5.22 -9.08
C LEU A 208 -30.85 5.40 -9.49
N ASN A 209 -31.55 6.36 -8.90
CA ASN A 209 -32.93 6.71 -9.24
C ASN A 209 -32.95 7.86 -10.25
N LEU A 210 -32.70 7.55 -11.52
CA LEU A 210 -32.58 8.56 -12.57
C LEU A 210 -33.88 9.36 -12.82
N SER A 211 -35.06 8.74 -12.66
CA SER A 211 -36.37 9.40 -12.79
C SER A 211 -36.57 10.47 -11.70
N GLU A 212 -36.20 10.15 -10.48
CA GLU A 212 -36.36 11.02 -9.31
C GLU A 212 -35.20 12.00 -9.17
N GLY A 213 -34.06 11.77 -9.89
CA GLY A 213 -32.87 12.58 -9.77
C GLY A 213 -32.18 12.43 -8.41
N MET A 214 -32.12 11.21 -7.89
CA MET A 214 -31.53 10.87 -6.58
C MET A 214 -30.61 9.67 -6.69
N ILE A 215 -29.59 9.65 -5.83
CA ILE A 215 -28.65 8.53 -5.62
C ILE A 215 -28.87 8.01 -4.20
N GLU A 216 -29.18 6.73 -4.07
CA GLU A 216 -29.29 6.03 -2.77
C GLU A 216 -27.96 5.39 -2.43
N LEU A 217 -27.45 5.62 -1.22
CA LEU A 217 -26.20 5.07 -0.69
C LEU A 217 -26.45 3.80 0.13
N ASP A 218 -25.40 3.04 0.40
CA ASP A 218 -25.43 1.79 1.16
C ASP A 218 -25.87 1.99 2.63
N ASN A 219 -25.64 3.18 3.18
CA ASN A 219 -26.06 3.57 4.54
C ASN A 219 -27.51 4.07 4.61
N GLY A 220 -28.22 4.10 3.48
CA GLY A 220 -29.62 4.55 3.38
C GLY A 220 -29.81 6.06 3.17
N GLU A 221 -28.74 6.84 3.15
CA GLU A 221 -28.78 8.26 2.79
C GLU A 221 -29.03 8.44 1.28
N THR A 222 -29.51 9.62 0.92
CA THR A 222 -29.75 9.97 -0.49
C THR A 222 -29.10 11.31 -0.83
N VAL A 223 -28.47 11.39 -2.00
CA VAL A 223 -27.91 12.63 -2.52
C VAL A 223 -28.54 13.01 -3.86
N PRO A 224 -28.71 14.32 -4.17
CA PRO A 224 -29.36 14.75 -5.40
C PRO A 224 -28.45 14.50 -6.62
N LEU A 225 -29.09 14.14 -7.75
CA LEU A 225 -28.43 13.97 -9.05
C LEU A 225 -29.00 14.96 -10.07
N SER A 226 -28.26 15.99 -10.39
CA SER A 226 -28.63 16.96 -11.41
C SER A 226 -28.54 16.41 -12.83
N ARG A 227 -29.37 16.91 -13.74
CA ARG A 227 -29.41 16.47 -15.15
C ARG A 227 -28.05 16.56 -15.85
N SER A 228 -27.27 17.62 -15.57
CA SER A 228 -25.94 17.86 -16.16
C SER A 228 -24.91 16.78 -15.79
N TYR A 229 -25.03 16.14 -14.64
CA TYR A 229 -24.08 15.15 -14.13
C TYR A 229 -24.49 13.71 -14.38
N ARG A 230 -25.73 13.46 -14.85
CA ARG A 230 -26.27 12.10 -15.08
C ARG A 230 -25.40 11.25 -16.01
N LYS A 231 -24.84 11.87 -17.06
CA LYS A 231 -24.02 11.15 -18.05
C LYS A 231 -22.74 10.58 -17.41
N ALA A 232 -22.05 11.39 -16.60
CA ALA A 232 -20.80 10.98 -15.92
C ALA A 232 -21.06 9.87 -14.88
N VAL A 233 -22.07 10.06 -14.01
CA VAL A 233 -22.43 9.09 -12.98
C VAL A 233 -22.87 7.74 -13.59
N ARG A 234 -23.61 7.79 -14.70
CA ARG A 234 -24.09 6.58 -15.39
C ARG A 234 -22.95 5.81 -16.08
N ALA A 235 -21.98 6.52 -16.65
CA ALA A 235 -20.82 5.89 -17.31
C ALA A 235 -19.95 5.09 -16.33
N TYR A 236 -19.79 5.57 -15.09
CA TYR A 236 -19.03 4.85 -14.07
C TYR A 236 -19.68 3.50 -13.66
N GLY A 237 -21.01 3.43 -13.57
CA GLY A 237 -21.71 2.19 -13.18
C GLY A 237 -21.85 1.14 -14.30
N SER A 238 -21.26 1.39 -15.48
CA SER A 238 -21.32 0.50 -16.65
C SER A 238 -19.97 -0.20 -16.94
N THR A 239 -18.97 0.02 -16.07
CA THR A 239 -17.66 -0.64 -16.11
C THR A 239 -17.56 -1.63 -14.95
#